data_f25a0c2381e26ac5fd900afb0026b484
#
_entry.id   f25a0c2381e26ac5fd900afb0026b484
#
_cell.length_a   1.000
_cell.length_b   1.000
_cell.length_c   1.000
_cell.angle_alpha   90.00
_cell.angle_beta   90.00
_cell.angle_gamma   90.00
#
_symmetry.space_group_name_H-M   'P 1'
#
loop_
_entity.id
_entity.type
_entity.pdbx_description
1 polymer ?
#
loop_
_entity_poly.entity_id
_entity_poly.type
_entity_poly.pdbx_seq_one_letter_code
_entity_poly.pdbx_strand_id
1 'polypeptide(L)'
;MKVLLVDDEKKFVMMLAKRLVLRGIDADYVYTGEDAIVKTKTSSYDVAILDVKMPGMGGLELERQLKKLAPKMKFIFLTGHGSKADFDTGSAQAERYLAKPIQIEELIEILQEVAG
;
A
#
# COMPACT_ATOMS: atom_id res chain seq x y z
N MET A 1 -7.06 -10.87 7.51
CA MET A 1 -6.65 -9.84 6.53
C MET A 1 -5.14 -9.88 6.34
N LYS A 2 -4.69 -9.90 5.13
CA LYS A 2 -3.26 -9.89 4.78
C LYS A 2 -2.96 -8.67 3.93
N VAL A 3 -1.94 -7.90 4.32
CA VAL A 3 -1.62 -6.59 3.74
C VAL A 3 -0.19 -6.62 3.19
N LEU A 4 -0.01 -6.04 2.00
CA LEU A 4 1.31 -5.80 1.43
C LEU A 4 1.62 -4.30 1.49
N LEU A 5 2.75 -3.95 2.08
CA LEU A 5 3.22 -2.56 2.16
C LEU A 5 4.36 -2.37 1.18
N VAL A 6 4.28 -1.34 0.36
CA VAL A 6 5.32 -1.02 -0.63
C VAL A 6 5.75 0.43 -0.46
N ASP A 7 6.99 0.64 -0.01
CA ASP A 7 7.50 1.97 0.28
C ASP A 7 9.03 1.93 0.31
N ASP A 8 9.67 2.87 -0.34
CA ASP A 8 11.13 2.93 -0.38
C ASP A 8 11.77 3.51 0.89
N GLU A 9 10.96 4.08 1.78
CA GLU A 9 11.42 4.49 3.10
C GLU A 9 11.49 3.27 4.02
N LYS A 10 12.64 2.62 4.02
CA LYS A 10 12.82 1.30 4.64
C LYS A 10 12.43 1.24 6.11
N LYS A 11 12.91 2.20 6.90
CA LYS A 11 12.60 2.22 8.33
C LYS A 11 11.11 2.43 8.59
N PHE A 12 10.50 3.31 7.82
CA PHE A 12 9.08 3.61 7.95
C PHE A 12 8.22 2.37 7.67
N VAL A 13 8.45 1.72 6.53
CA VAL A 13 7.59 0.60 6.11
C VAL A 13 7.80 -0.62 7.01
N MET A 14 9.02 -0.86 7.44
CA MET A 14 9.32 -1.95 8.38
C MET A 14 8.61 -1.74 9.71
N MET A 15 8.66 -0.52 10.26
CA MET A 15 7.98 -0.19 11.50
C MET A 15 6.46 -0.28 11.36
N LEU A 16 5.93 0.17 10.23
CA LEU A 16 4.49 0.11 9.99
C LEU A 16 4.01 -1.34 9.94
N ALA A 17 4.72 -2.20 9.21
CA ALA A 17 4.39 -3.62 9.16
C ALA A 17 4.41 -4.24 10.55
N LYS A 18 5.43 -3.93 11.34
CA LYS A 18 5.56 -4.45 12.71
C LYS A 18 4.39 -4.04 13.59
N ARG A 19 3.97 -2.78 13.49
CA ARG A 19 2.83 -2.28 14.26
C ARG A 19 1.52 -2.97 13.86
N LEU A 20 1.34 -3.22 12.57
CA LEU A 20 0.15 -3.94 12.10
C LEU A 20 0.14 -5.39 12.62
N VAL A 21 1.27 -6.07 12.56
CA VAL A 21 1.39 -7.44 13.05
C VAL A 21 1.08 -7.52 14.55
N LEU A 22 1.58 -6.55 15.34
CA LEU A 22 1.31 -6.51 16.77
C LEU A 22 -0.18 -6.32 17.08
N ARG A 23 -0.96 -5.83 16.13
CA ARG A 23 -2.40 -5.65 16.29
C ARG A 23 -3.21 -6.73 15.57
N GLY A 24 -2.57 -7.84 15.21
CA GLY A 24 -3.25 -8.99 14.64
C GLY A 24 -3.50 -8.92 13.15
N ILE A 25 -2.88 -7.98 12.45
CA ILE A 25 -3.01 -7.87 10.99
C ILE A 25 -1.74 -8.43 10.35
N ASP A 26 -1.89 -9.45 9.51
CA ASP A 26 -0.77 -10.04 8.80
C ASP A 26 -0.26 -9.04 7.74
N ALA A 27 1.01 -8.67 7.83
CA ALA A 27 1.58 -7.64 6.97
C ALA A 27 2.97 -8.04 6.50
N ASP A 28 3.16 -8.03 5.18
CA ASP A 28 4.47 -8.14 4.55
C ASP A 28 4.87 -6.77 4.01
N TYR A 29 6.14 -6.54 3.80
CA TYR A 29 6.61 -5.29 3.22
C TYR A 29 7.75 -5.50 2.25
N VAL A 30 7.81 -4.64 1.25
CA VAL A 30 8.90 -4.59 0.25
C VAL A 30 9.25 -3.13 -0.01
N TYR A 31 10.38 -2.90 -0.66
CA TYR A 31 10.90 -1.54 -0.85
C TYR A 31 10.77 -1.04 -2.29
N THR A 32 10.41 -1.89 -3.23
CA THR A 32 10.32 -1.54 -4.64
C THR A 32 9.08 -2.14 -5.29
N GLY A 33 8.68 -1.56 -6.42
CA GLY A 33 7.56 -2.10 -7.19
C GLY A 33 7.87 -3.49 -7.76
N GLU A 34 9.11 -3.71 -8.19
CA GLU A 34 9.53 -5.01 -8.73
C GLU A 34 9.37 -6.11 -7.67
N ASP A 35 9.80 -5.83 -6.45
CA ASP A 35 9.64 -6.80 -5.35
C ASP A 35 8.17 -7.04 -5.01
N ALA A 36 7.34 -6.01 -5.11
CA ALA A 36 5.91 -6.15 -4.89
C ALA A 36 5.28 -7.08 -5.93
N ILE A 37 5.69 -6.98 -7.17
CA ILE A 37 5.20 -7.86 -8.23
C ILE A 37 5.57 -9.31 -7.94
N VAL A 38 6.82 -9.55 -7.55
CA VAL A 38 7.29 -10.90 -7.18
C VAL A 38 6.46 -11.46 -6.03
N LYS A 39 6.26 -10.67 -4.99
CA LYS A 39 5.47 -11.09 -3.83
C LYS A 39 4.03 -11.44 -4.21
N THR A 40 3.41 -10.63 -5.06
CA THR A 40 2.02 -10.82 -5.47
C THR A 40 1.84 -12.08 -6.32
N LYS A 41 2.88 -12.51 -7.02
CA LYS A 41 2.83 -13.76 -7.80
C LYS A 41 2.85 -15.00 -6.91
N THR A 42 3.39 -14.90 -5.70
CA THR A 42 3.58 -16.06 -4.82
C THR A 42 2.70 -16.04 -3.58
N SER A 43 2.06 -14.91 -3.28
CA SER A 43 1.21 -14.75 -2.10
C SER A 43 -0.02 -13.95 -2.45
N SER A 44 -1.12 -14.21 -1.74
CA SER A 44 -2.36 -13.44 -1.92
C SER A 44 -2.46 -12.38 -0.82
N TYR A 45 -2.87 -11.19 -1.22
CA TYR A 45 -3.09 -10.08 -0.28
C TYR A 45 -4.48 -9.51 -0.48
N ASP A 46 -5.09 -9.08 0.62
CA ASP A 46 -6.40 -8.44 0.56
C ASP A 46 -6.26 -6.96 0.18
N VAL A 47 -5.23 -6.32 0.71
CA VAL A 47 -4.98 -4.89 0.49
C VAL A 47 -3.50 -4.66 0.26
N ALA A 48 -3.17 -3.78 -0.69
CA ALA A 48 -1.82 -3.26 -0.88
C ALA A 48 -1.81 -1.79 -0.53
N ILE A 49 -0.86 -1.38 0.32
CA ILE A 49 -0.63 0.03 0.66
C ILE A 49 0.63 0.47 -0.06
N LEU A 50 0.48 1.41 -0.99
CA LEU A 50 1.52 1.82 -1.91
C LEU A 50 1.92 3.27 -1.70
N ASP A 51 3.22 3.54 -1.69
CA ASP A 51 3.71 4.91 -1.79
C ASP A 51 3.58 5.36 -3.25
N VAL A 52 3.12 6.58 -3.47
CA VAL A 52 2.94 7.12 -4.82
C VAL A 52 4.28 7.41 -5.48
N LYS A 53 5.19 8.05 -4.76
CA LYS A 53 6.48 8.49 -5.32
C LYS A 53 7.60 7.59 -4.85
N MET A 54 8.04 6.71 -5.73
CA MET A 54 9.19 5.84 -5.52
C MET A 54 10.12 5.92 -6.72
N PRO A 55 11.44 5.75 -6.52
CA PRO A 55 12.37 5.67 -7.63
C PRO A 55 12.03 4.51 -8.56
N GLY A 56 12.18 4.72 -9.85
CA GLY A 56 11.82 3.70 -10.84
C GLY A 56 10.32 3.59 -11.01
N MET A 57 9.73 2.46 -10.66
CA MET A 57 8.29 2.27 -10.78
C MET A 57 7.56 2.95 -9.64
N GLY A 58 6.77 3.98 -9.92
CA GLY A 58 5.96 4.65 -8.94
C GLY A 58 4.71 3.87 -8.58
N GLY A 59 4.02 4.34 -7.52
CA GLY A 59 2.85 3.65 -6.99
C GLY A 59 1.68 3.53 -7.96
N LEU A 60 1.46 4.54 -8.82
CA LEU A 60 0.36 4.51 -9.78
C LEU A 60 0.57 3.45 -10.84
N GLU A 61 1.78 3.33 -11.36
CA GLU A 61 2.11 2.29 -12.33
C GLU A 61 2.07 0.91 -11.67
N LEU A 62 2.60 0.81 -10.46
CA LEU A 62 2.57 -0.44 -9.71
C LEU A 62 1.14 -0.93 -9.48
N GLU A 63 0.23 -0.03 -9.12
CA GLU A 63 -1.19 -0.37 -8.91
C GLU A 63 -1.77 -1.01 -10.16
N ARG A 64 -1.51 -0.42 -11.33
CA ARG A 64 -2.01 -0.98 -12.59
C ARG A 64 -1.50 -2.39 -12.82
N GLN A 65 -0.22 -2.63 -12.56
CA GLN A 65 0.38 -3.96 -12.75
C GLN A 65 -0.14 -4.98 -11.74
N LEU A 66 -0.25 -4.60 -10.48
CA LEU A 66 -0.76 -5.48 -9.44
C LEU A 66 -2.23 -5.83 -9.65
N LYS A 67 -3.01 -4.88 -10.15
CA LYS A 67 -4.43 -5.13 -10.43
C LYS A 67 -4.63 -6.18 -11.51
N LYS A 68 -3.72 -6.26 -12.48
CA LYS A 68 -3.76 -7.31 -13.51
C LYS A 68 -3.46 -8.68 -12.91
N LEU A 69 -2.53 -8.74 -11.95
CA LEU A 69 -2.15 -9.99 -11.28
C LEU A 69 -3.17 -10.44 -10.25
N ALA A 70 -3.80 -9.48 -9.56
CA ALA A 70 -4.71 -9.76 -8.46
C ALA A 70 -5.92 -8.82 -8.55
N PRO A 71 -6.89 -9.11 -9.44
CA PRO A 71 -8.01 -8.20 -9.69
C PRO A 71 -8.89 -7.91 -8.47
N LYS A 72 -8.87 -8.76 -7.46
CA LYS A 72 -9.68 -8.58 -6.25
C LYS A 72 -8.96 -7.81 -5.16
N MET A 73 -7.66 -7.58 -5.31
CA MET A 73 -6.88 -6.85 -4.30
C MET A 73 -7.31 -5.38 -4.28
N LYS A 74 -7.44 -4.83 -3.07
CA LYS A 74 -7.79 -3.42 -2.88
C LYS A 74 -6.51 -2.61 -2.70
N PHE A 75 -6.58 -1.32 -3.02
CA PHE A 75 -5.40 -0.45 -2.99
C PHE A 75 -5.64 0.79 -2.15
N ILE A 76 -4.63 1.14 -1.36
CA ILE A 76 -4.57 2.38 -0.58
C ILE A 76 -3.24 3.04 -0.94
N PHE A 77 -3.28 4.34 -1.29
CA PHE A 77 -2.06 5.11 -1.44
C PHE A 77 -1.74 5.85 -0.14
N LEU A 78 -0.50 5.75 0.30
CA LEU A 78 0.00 6.41 1.50
C LEU A 78 1.29 7.13 1.14
N THR A 79 1.26 8.48 1.11
CA THR A 79 2.40 9.25 0.63
C THR A 79 2.69 10.43 1.53
N GLY A 80 3.99 10.73 1.71
CA GLY A 80 4.45 11.91 2.44
C GLY A 80 4.65 13.12 1.55
N HIS A 81 4.65 12.92 0.25
CA HIS A 81 4.96 13.97 -0.73
C HIS A 81 3.88 14.12 -1.79
N GLY A 82 2.71 13.55 -1.54
CA GLY A 82 1.63 13.61 -2.48
C GLY A 82 1.14 15.04 -2.64
N SER A 83 1.21 15.59 -3.86
CA SER A 83 0.56 16.82 -4.19
C SER A 83 -0.92 16.53 -4.39
N LYS A 84 -1.73 17.59 -4.36
CA LYS A 84 -3.15 17.44 -4.68
C LYS A 84 -3.34 16.85 -6.07
N ALA A 85 -2.47 17.20 -7.01
CA ALA A 85 -2.55 16.66 -8.36
C ALA A 85 -2.32 15.14 -8.39
N ASP A 86 -1.42 14.62 -7.55
CA ASP A 86 -1.18 13.19 -7.46
C ASP A 86 -2.43 12.48 -6.91
N PHE A 87 -3.05 13.05 -5.88
CA PHE A 87 -4.30 12.50 -5.35
C PHE A 87 -5.42 12.52 -6.39
N ASP A 88 -5.59 13.64 -7.08
CA ASP A 88 -6.62 13.79 -8.10
C ASP A 88 -6.43 12.78 -9.24
N THR A 89 -5.20 12.60 -9.70
CA THR A 89 -4.88 11.67 -10.77
C THR A 89 -5.18 10.23 -10.39
N GLY A 90 -4.84 9.85 -9.16
CA GLY A 90 -4.97 8.47 -8.71
C GLY A 90 -6.32 8.11 -8.12
N SER A 91 -7.16 9.10 -7.77
CA SER A 91 -8.36 8.87 -6.98
C SER A 91 -9.36 7.90 -7.60
N ALA A 92 -9.33 7.72 -8.91
CA ALA A 92 -10.21 6.78 -9.60
C ALA A 92 -9.68 5.33 -9.55
N GLN A 93 -8.47 5.12 -9.04
CA GLN A 93 -7.78 3.83 -9.11
C GLN A 93 -7.60 3.14 -7.76
N ALA A 94 -7.85 3.85 -6.67
CA ALA A 94 -7.66 3.31 -5.33
C ALA A 94 -8.85 3.62 -4.44
N GLU A 95 -9.03 2.82 -3.41
CA GLU A 95 -10.12 3.01 -2.43
C GLU A 95 -9.86 4.21 -1.54
N ARG A 96 -8.60 4.51 -1.25
CA ARG A 96 -8.24 5.62 -0.34
C ARG A 96 -6.90 6.24 -0.72
N TYR A 97 -6.78 7.52 -0.41
CA TYR A 97 -5.54 8.28 -0.47
C TYR A 97 -5.25 8.89 0.89
N LEU A 98 -4.11 8.53 1.47
CA LEU A 98 -3.74 8.95 2.82
C LEU A 98 -2.40 9.66 2.79
N ALA A 99 -2.24 10.65 3.67
CA ALA A 99 -0.98 11.38 3.83
C ALA A 99 -0.21 10.85 5.04
N LYS A 100 1.10 10.75 4.92
CA LYS A 100 1.99 10.49 6.05
C LYS A 100 2.17 11.79 6.86
N PRO A 101 2.34 11.70 8.17
CA PRO A 101 2.25 10.51 9.00
C PRO A 101 0.79 10.14 9.27
N ILE A 102 0.52 8.85 9.43
CA ILE A 102 -0.81 8.40 9.79
C ILE A 102 -0.73 7.60 11.10
N GLN A 103 -1.73 7.77 11.95
CA GLN A 103 -1.79 7.02 13.18
C GLN A 103 -2.24 5.59 12.90
N ILE A 104 -1.65 4.65 13.63
CA ILE A 104 -1.90 3.23 13.38
C ILE A 104 -3.38 2.85 13.57
N GLU A 105 -4.04 3.44 14.56
CA GLU A 105 -5.45 3.17 14.83
C GLU A 105 -6.32 3.61 13.65
N GLU A 106 -6.03 4.77 13.09
CA GLU A 106 -6.75 5.28 11.94
C GLU A 106 -6.53 4.41 10.71
N LEU A 107 -5.27 3.98 10.48
CA LEU A 107 -4.96 3.09 9.38
C LEU A 107 -5.71 1.76 9.49
N ILE A 108 -5.79 1.21 10.69
CA ILE A 108 -6.51 -0.06 10.91
C ILE A 108 -8.00 0.09 10.61
N GLU A 109 -8.62 1.20 11.03
CA GLU A 109 -10.02 1.44 10.71
C GLU A 109 -10.24 1.49 9.20
N ILE A 110 -9.36 2.18 8.47
CA ILE A 110 -9.44 2.28 7.02
C ILE A 110 -9.24 0.92 6.36
N LEU A 111 -8.28 0.14 6.84
CA LEU A 111 -8.05 -1.21 6.34
C LEU A 111 -9.28 -2.09 6.51
N GLN A 112 -9.93 -2.01 7.66
CA GLN A 112 -11.14 -2.79 7.93
C GLN A 112 -12.29 -2.38 7.01
N GLU A 113 -12.44 -1.09 6.74
CA GLU A 113 -13.45 -0.60 5.80
C GLU A 113 -13.17 -1.06 4.37
N VAL A 114 -11.93 -0.97 3.93
CA VAL A 114 -11.54 -1.29 2.55
C VAL A 114 -11.59 -2.80 2.31
N ALA A 115 -11.09 -3.60 3.23
CA ALA A 115 -11.04 -5.05 3.09
C ALA A 115 -12.36 -5.73 3.42
N GLY A 116 -13.14 -5.09 4.26
CA GLY A 116 -14.45 -5.61 4.64
C GLY A 116 -15.47 -5.39 3.56
#